data_7e64d23f3b716b369b9b36df6b152618
#
_entry.id   7e64d23f3b716b369b9b36df6b152618
#
_cell.length_a   1.000
_cell.length_b   1.000
_cell.length_c   1.000
_cell.angle_alpha   90.00
_cell.angle_beta   90.00
_cell.angle_gamma   90.00
#
_symmetry.space_group_name_H-M   'P 1'
#
loop_
_entity.id
_entity.type
_entity.pdbx_description
1 polymer ?
#
loop_
_entity_poly.entity_id
_entity_poly.type
_entity_poly.pdbx_seq_one_letter_code
_entity_poly.pdbx_strand_id
1 'polypeptide(L)'
;MIYRFEDCELDLGVFELRRGGEAQKIEPQVFDVLAYLVQHRDRVVPKRELLDQIWDDRFVSESALTSRLKAARRAVGDDGRAQRIIRTVHGRGYRVVVEVEQIGGADDSSSVATDVDASAPAAGGARPEIVTHYAATGRYSTAYQVVGDGDADVVFIPGFVSNIELQWELPGFSDFFERLASHYRLIVFDKRGTGLSDRIPPDEVPTLEERMEDVLVVMDAVGSKRATIFGISEGAPMAVLLAATHPERVRQLVLFSAYARMDWMSSEELETRLAAMSAAWGEGQMYADFLAPSWGKDPTMRKHCARYERHAATPATAAQILRLSAQGDITGVLGSVKQPTLVLHRHGDRLVPLSAAEALADGIPGSRMIVLEGEDHLAFAGDADTLLAHAEDFISGAAESAVEGERVLATVVFASIDDSAAQAKDLGDRGWRDVLREYHRAATDVAKRHHGRVAKTDDDTVLLRFSGPARAVRCACALRDEVEPTGMRLRVGIHTAEVEVSGAQVAGTGVDIGASVAALASPGEVWVSRTVRDLVVGSGLGFSERGTHELPGAGESWELYAVDASGD
;
A
#
# COMPACT_ATOMS: atom_id res chain seq x y z
N MET A 1 5.51 29.24 -10.43
CA MET A 1 4.98 28.81 -11.75
C MET A 1 4.20 29.97 -12.33
N ILE A 2 4.52 30.39 -13.57
CA ILE A 2 3.93 31.59 -14.22
C ILE A 2 3.18 31.15 -15.48
N TYR A 3 1.97 31.65 -15.67
CA TYR A 3 1.16 31.45 -16.88
C TYR A 3 1.00 32.76 -17.63
N ARG A 4 1.33 32.77 -18.93
CA ARG A 4 1.12 33.90 -19.82
C ARG A 4 0.01 33.63 -20.84
N PHE A 5 -0.89 34.56 -20.99
CA PHE A 5 -1.95 34.50 -21.99
C PHE A 5 -2.43 35.91 -22.34
N GLU A 6 -2.58 36.16 -23.62
CA GLU A 6 -2.89 37.54 -24.13
C GLU A 6 -1.88 38.56 -23.56
N ASP A 7 -2.38 39.63 -22.91
CA ASP A 7 -1.57 40.65 -22.21
C ASP A 7 -1.43 40.38 -20.69
N CYS A 8 -1.77 39.16 -20.23
CA CYS A 8 -1.79 38.78 -18.83
C CYS A 8 -0.64 37.84 -18.46
N GLU A 9 -0.13 38.02 -17.24
CA GLU A 9 0.81 37.11 -16.59
C GLU A 9 0.30 36.78 -15.19
N LEU A 10 0.04 35.51 -14.92
CA LEU A 10 -0.44 34.99 -13.65
C LEU A 10 0.66 34.21 -12.96
N ASP A 11 1.21 34.74 -11.86
CA ASP A 11 2.25 34.10 -11.07
C ASP A 11 1.66 33.47 -9.81
N LEU A 12 1.66 32.12 -9.79
CA LEU A 12 1.16 31.34 -8.65
C LEU A 12 2.13 31.34 -7.45
N GLY A 13 3.40 31.66 -7.65
CA GLY A 13 4.40 31.65 -6.59
C GLY A 13 4.29 32.87 -5.66
N VAL A 14 3.95 34.03 -6.24
CA VAL A 14 3.80 35.29 -5.50
C VAL A 14 2.33 35.77 -5.42
N PHE A 15 1.37 34.98 -5.94
CA PHE A 15 -0.07 35.29 -5.95
C PHE A 15 -0.38 36.63 -6.62
N GLU A 16 0.22 36.88 -7.80
CA GLU A 16 0.09 38.14 -8.51
C GLU A 16 -0.42 37.93 -9.93
N LEU A 17 -1.38 38.77 -10.33
CA LEU A 17 -1.80 38.91 -11.71
C LEU A 17 -1.27 40.24 -12.26
N ARG A 18 -0.54 40.19 -13.37
CA ARG A 18 -0.14 41.37 -14.13
C ARG A 18 -0.86 41.40 -15.45
N ARG A 19 -1.21 42.61 -15.90
CA ARG A 19 -1.82 42.84 -17.21
C ARG A 19 -1.14 44.04 -17.89
N GLY A 20 -0.62 43.82 -19.08
CA GLY A 20 0.20 44.84 -19.76
C GLY A 20 1.45 45.23 -18.95
N GLY A 21 1.97 44.34 -18.10
CA GLY A 21 3.10 44.59 -17.22
C GLY A 21 2.74 45.23 -15.87
N GLU A 22 1.51 45.71 -15.67
CA GLU A 22 1.08 46.34 -14.42
C GLU A 22 0.33 45.35 -13.51
N ALA A 23 0.69 45.32 -12.21
CA ALA A 23 0.04 44.47 -11.21
C ALA A 23 -1.43 44.87 -11.04
N GLN A 24 -2.32 43.89 -11.11
CA GLN A 24 -3.76 44.06 -10.93
C GLN A 24 -4.14 43.76 -9.49
N LYS A 25 -4.89 44.68 -8.87
CA LYS A 25 -5.47 44.44 -7.55
C LYS A 25 -6.62 43.44 -7.67
N ILE A 26 -6.38 42.20 -7.26
CA ILE A 26 -7.35 41.12 -7.35
C ILE A 26 -7.64 40.54 -5.95
N GLU A 27 -8.90 40.20 -5.67
CA GLU A 27 -9.26 39.54 -4.42
C GLU A 27 -8.77 38.07 -4.41
N PRO A 28 -8.34 37.50 -3.26
CA PRO A 28 -7.82 36.13 -3.21
C PRO A 28 -8.70 35.10 -3.90
N GLN A 29 -9.99 35.03 -3.59
CA GLN A 29 -10.91 34.08 -4.22
C GLN A 29 -11.11 34.30 -5.73
N VAL A 30 -10.91 35.54 -6.22
CA VAL A 30 -10.94 35.82 -7.66
C VAL A 30 -9.66 35.35 -8.33
N PHE A 31 -8.52 35.47 -7.64
CA PHE A 31 -7.25 34.89 -8.05
C PHE A 31 -7.34 33.36 -8.14
N ASP A 32 -7.88 32.70 -7.11
CA ASP A 32 -8.03 31.26 -7.05
C ASP A 32 -8.92 30.72 -8.18
N VAL A 33 -10.06 31.38 -8.46
CA VAL A 33 -10.91 31.04 -9.61
C VAL A 33 -10.16 31.13 -10.93
N LEU A 34 -9.37 32.21 -11.12
CA LEU A 34 -8.60 32.40 -12.34
C LEU A 34 -7.48 31.36 -12.46
N ALA A 35 -6.73 31.14 -11.38
CA ALA A 35 -5.64 30.17 -11.32
C ALA A 35 -6.15 28.74 -11.63
N TYR A 36 -7.26 28.35 -11.01
CA TYR A 36 -7.86 27.05 -11.26
C TYR A 36 -8.31 26.87 -12.72
N LEU A 37 -8.96 27.86 -13.31
CA LEU A 37 -9.38 27.80 -14.71
C LEU A 37 -8.20 27.77 -15.69
N VAL A 38 -7.10 28.48 -15.38
CA VAL A 38 -5.88 28.51 -16.21
C VAL A 38 -5.14 27.18 -16.12
N GLN A 39 -5.06 26.58 -14.95
CA GLN A 39 -4.46 25.26 -14.74
C GLN A 39 -5.22 24.15 -15.48
N HIS A 40 -6.57 24.23 -15.53
CA HIS A 40 -7.45 23.25 -16.19
C HIS A 40 -7.96 23.73 -17.56
N ARG A 41 -7.14 24.48 -18.30
CA ARG A 41 -7.49 25.09 -19.60
C ARG A 41 -7.81 24.10 -20.72
N ASP A 42 -7.39 22.85 -20.54
CA ASP A 42 -7.61 21.75 -21.49
C ASP A 42 -9.08 21.26 -21.52
N ARG A 43 -9.87 21.53 -20.48
CA ARG A 43 -11.25 21.03 -20.34
C ARG A 43 -12.25 22.11 -19.90
N VAL A 44 -13.53 21.74 -19.91
CA VAL A 44 -14.59 22.53 -19.27
C VAL A 44 -14.61 22.20 -17.78
N VAL A 45 -14.49 23.21 -16.92
CA VAL A 45 -14.56 23.08 -15.47
C VAL A 45 -16.02 23.27 -15.01
N PRO A 46 -16.68 22.25 -14.42
CA PRO A 46 -18.05 22.35 -13.94
C PRO A 46 -18.21 23.41 -12.83
N LYS A 47 -19.39 24.01 -12.72
CA LYS A 47 -19.69 24.98 -11.66
C LYS A 47 -19.48 24.39 -10.26
N ARG A 48 -19.95 23.17 -10.06
CA ARG A 48 -19.83 22.47 -8.78
C ARG A 48 -18.36 22.31 -8.38
N GLU A 49 -17.54 21.87 -9.32
CA GLU A 49 -16.10 21.72 -9.11
C GLU A 49 -15.43 23.04 -8.70
N LEU A 50 -15.76 24.17 -9.34
CA LEU A 50 -15.25 25.49 -8.93
C LEU A 50 -15.71 25.89 -7.52
N LEU A 51 -16.96 25.57 -7.16
CA LEU A 51 -17.47 25.82 -5.81
C LEU A 51 -16.73 24.96 -4.79
N ASP A 52 -16.57 23.69 -5.06
CA ASP A 52 -15.90 22.73 -4.16
C ASP A 52 -14.41 23.09 -3.97
N GLN A 53 -13.70 23.44 -5.05
CA GLN A 53 -12.24 23.70 -5.01
C GLN A 53 -11.85 25.08 -4.47
N ILE A 54 -12.73 26.08 -4.55
CA ILE A 54 -12.38 27.46 -4.18
C ILE A 54 -13.00 27.89 -2.85
N TRP A 55 -14.09 27.29 -2.43
CA TRP A 55 -14.79 27.64 -1.20
C TRP A 55 -14.76 26.57 -0.11
N ASP A 56 -14.02 25.48 -0.32
CA ASP A 56 -13.77 24.48 0.72
C ASP A 56 -15.08 24.03 1.43
N ASP A 57 -16.08 23.55 0.66
CA ASP A 57 -17.39 23.09 1.16
C ASP A 57 -18.20 24.10 2.01
N ARG A 58 -17.84 25.39 2.00
CA ARG A 58 -18.71 26.40 2.56
C ARG A 58 -19.93 26.55 1.67
N PHE A 59 -21.13 26.52 2.24
CA PHE A 59 -22.39 26.79 1.56
C PHE A 59 -22.35 28.16 0.89
N VAL A 60 -21.87 28.21 -0.34
CA VAL A 60 -21.77 29.41 -1.15
C VAL A 60 -22.80 29.32 -2.28
N SER A 61 -23.62 30.33 -2.42
CA SER A 61 -24.60 30.36 -3.48
C SER A 61 -23.96 30.47 -4.87
N GLU A 62 -24.57 29.90 -5.91
CA GLU A 62 -24.12 30.08 -7.30
C GLU A 62 -23.93 31.56 -7.70
N SER A 63 -24.61 32.50 -7.01
CA SER A 63 -24.45 33.92 -7.20
C SER A 63 -23.07 34.43 -6.79
N ALA A 64 -22.43 33.84 -5.74
CA ALA A 64 -21.09 34.20 -5.34
C ALA A 64 -20.06 33.76 -6.39
N LEU A 65 -20.13 32.53 -6.91
CA LEU A 65 -19.29 32.07 -8.02
C LEU A 65 -19.44 32.97 -9.24
N THR A 66 -20.67 33.30 -9.60
CA THR A 66 -20.95 34.20 -10.74
C THR A 66 -20.31 35.57 -10.54
N SER A 67 -20.35 36.11 -9.31
CA SER A 67 -19.73 37.39 -8.96
C SER A 67 -18.19 37.32 -9.08
N ARG A 68 -17.55 36.25 -8.60
CA ARG A 68 -16.10 36.05 -8.70
C ARG A 68 -15.65 35.84 -10.15
N LEU A 69 -16.39 35.09 -10.96
CA LEU A 69 -16.13 34.95 -12.39
C LEU A 69 -16.26 36.26 -13.16
N LYS A 70 -17.21 37.10 -12.79
CA LYS A 70 -17.33 38.45 -13.37
C LYS A 70 -16.10 39.30 -13.01
N ALA A 71 -15.61 39.20 -11.76
CA ALA A 71 -14.42 39.89 -11.32
C ALA A 71 -13.15 39.35 -12.00
N ALA A 72 -13.02 38.01 -12.13
CA ALA A 72 -11.93 37.36 -12.84
C ALA A 72 -11.85 37.79 -14.31
N ARG A 73 -12.99 37.80 -15.02
CA ARG A 73 -13.05 38.35 -16.41
C ARG A 73 -12.56 39.78 -16.47
N ARG A 74 -13.05 40.64 -15.57
CA ARG A 74 -12.62 42.06 -15.55
C ARG A 74 -11.12 42.19 -15.33
N ALA A 75 -10.52 41.39 -14.42
CA ALA A 75 -9.11 41.42 -14.10
C ALA A 75 -8.24 41.09 -15.32
N VAL A 76 -8.67 40.15 -16.14
CA VAL A 76 -7.97 39.75 -17.37
C VAL A 76 -8.42 40.52 -18.63
N GLY A 77 -9.26 41.55 -18.47
CA GLY A 77 -9.74 42.36 -19.59
C GLY A 77 -10.78 41.70 -20.49
N ASP A 78 -11.48 40.74 -19.96
CA ASP A 78 -12.61 40.07 -20.60
C ASP A 78 -13.94 40.56 -19.98
N ASP A 79 -15.04 40.27 -20.62
CA ASP A 79 -16.38 40.57 -20.10
C ASP A 79 -17.36 39.41 -20.36
N GLY A 80 -18.53 39.49 -19.70
CA GLY A 80 -19.53 38.43 -19.78
C GLY A 80 -20.22 38.34 -21.17
N ARG A 81 -20.04 39.31 -22.05
CA ARG A 81 -20.61 39.32 -23.40
C ARG A 81 -19.59 38.81 -24.42
N ALA A 82 -18.37 39.33 -24.36
CA ALA A 82 -17.32 38.97 -25.30
C ALA A 82 -16.76 37.54 -25.03
N GLN A 83 -16.57 37.18 -23.77
CA GLN A 83 -16.11 35.85 -23.32
C GLN A 83 -14.90 35.35 -24.12
N ARG A 84 -13.93 36.23 -24.36
CA ARG A 84 -12.75 35.94 -25.20
C ARG A 84 -11.72 35.09 -24.51
N ILE A 85 -11.59 35.23 -23.18
CA ILE A 85 -10.61 34.52 -22.36
C ILE A 85 -11.32 33.44 -21.55
N ILE A 86 -12.39 33.79 -20.82
CA ILE A 86 -13.13 32.81 -19.98
C ILE A 86 -14.55 32.67 -20.59
N ARG A 87 -14.78 31.53 -21.24
CA ARG A 87 -16.05 31.19 -21.86
C ARG A 87 -16.98 30.44 -20.92
N THR A 88 -18.28 30.81 -20.94
CA THR A 88 -19.33 30.01 -20.30
C THR A 88 -19.79 28.91 -21.27
N VAL A 89 -19.73 27.67 -20.84
CA VAL A 89 -20.34 26.54 -21.55
C VAL A 89 -21.68 26.24 -20.86
N HIS A 90 -22.78 26.66 -21.50
CA HIS A 90 -24.12 26.57 -20.91
C HIS A 90 -24.47 25.16 -20.45
N GLY A 91 -24.92 25.03 -19.21
CA GLY A 91 -25.29 23.76 -18.59
C GLY A 91 -24.09 22.88 -18.19
N ARG A 92 -22.83 23.25 -18.49
CA ARG A 92 -21.64 22.45 -18.20
C ARG A 92 -20.60 23.13 -17.32
N GLY A 93 -20.37 24.46 -17.42
CA GLY A 93 -19.35 25.14 -16.61
C GLY A 93 -18.60 26.25 -17.35
N TYR A 94 -17.33 26.39 -17.09
CA TYR A 94 -16.44 27.44 -17.62
C TYR A 94 -15.16 26.88 -18.19
N ARG A 95 -14.55 27.59 -19.17
CA ARG A 95 -13.31 27.19 -19.80
C ARG A 95 -12.48 28.41 -20.23
N VAL A 96 -11.15 28.33 -20.07
CA VAL A 96 -10.22 29.26 -20.71
C VAL A 96 -10.08 28.84 -22.18
N VAL A 97 -10.21 29.80 -23.09
CA VAL A 97 -10.28 29.54 -24.55
C VAL A 97 -9.16 30.21 -25.35
N VAL A 98 -8.22 30.84 -24.67
CA VAL A 98 -6.98 31.39 -25.25
C VAL A 98 -5.82 30.46 -25.07
N GLU A 99 -4.78 30.60 -25.88
CA GLU A 99 -3.52 29.90 -25.67
C GLU A 99 -2.86 30.40 -24.40
N VAL A 100 -2.37 29.49 -23.58
CA VAL A 100 -1.70 29.77 -22.32
C VAL A 100 -0.31 29.13 -22.33
N GLU A 101 0.70 29.96 -22.28
CA GLU A 101 2.10 29.54 -22.15
C GLU A 101 2.44 29.38 -20.66
N GLN A 102 3.07 28.26 -20.30
CA GLN A 102 3.56 28.00 -18.95
C GLN A 102 5.06 28.27 -18.88
N ILE A 103 5.49 29.18 -18.01
CA ILE A 103 6.89 29.58 -17.84
C ILE A 103 7.35 29.13 -16.45
N GLY A 104 8.48 28.41 -16.38
CA GLY A 104 9.07 27.98 -15.09
C GLY A 104 8.61 26.62 -14.64
N GLY A 105 8.87 25.62 -15.44
CA GLY A 105 9.16 24.24 -15.11
C GLY A 105 10.38 23.90 -15.95
N ALA A 106 11.42 23.33 -15.36
CA ALA A 106 12.63 22.99 -16.08
C ALA A 106 12.34 21.99 -17.19
N ASP A 107 12.35 22.47 -18.43
CA ASP A 107 12.54 21.67 -19.62
C ASP A 107 13.58 22.40 -20.47
N ASP A 108 14.83 22.03 -20.21
CA ASP A 108 15.94 22.33 -21.10
C ASP A 108 16.10 21.12 -22.02
N SER A 109 15.53 21.21 -23.22
CA SER A 109 15.84 20.30 -24.31
C SER A 109 16.24 21.07 -25.55
N SER A 110 17.51 21.43 -25.64
CA SER A 110 18.18 21.65 -26.93
C SER A 110 19.31 20.65 -27.05
N SER A 111 19.21 19.88 -28.11
CA SER A 111 20.06 18.81 -28.58
C SER A 111 21.56 19.11 -28.58
N VAL A 112 22.35 18.25 -27.95
CA VAL A 112 23.64 17.78 -28.50
C VAL A 112 23.79 16.31 -28.15
N ALA A 113 23.91 15.48 -29.17
CA ALA A 113 24.17 14.06 -29.05
C ALA A 113 25.60 13.82 -28.54
N THR A 114 25.74 13.06 -27.47
CA THR A 114 26.89 12.19 -27.23
C THR A 114 26.44 10.99 -26.43
N ASP A 115 26.64 9.81 -27.02
CA ASP A 115 26.49 8.52 -26.40
C ASP A 115 27.26 8.40 -25.10
N VAL A 116 26.58 8.07 -24.00
CA VAL A 116 27.14 7.23 -22.94
C VAL A 116 25.98 6.44 -22.30
N ASP A 117 26.11 5.14 -22.39
CA ASP A 117 25.34 4.10 -21.78
C ASP A 117 25.24 4.29 -20.25
N ALA A 118 24.02 4.36 -19.71
CA ALA A 118 23.73 4.09 -18.32
C ALA A 118 22.25 3.74 -18.16
N SER A 119 21.98 2.48 -18.07
CA SER A 119 20.70 1.89 -17.65
C SER A 119 20.30 2.38 -16.27
N ALA A 120 19.24 3.18 -16.18
CA ALA A 120 18.49 3.41 -14.95
C ALA A 120 17.07 2.88 -15.15
N PRO A 121 16.45 2.22 -14.16
CA PRO A 121 15.16 1.56 -14.33
C PRO A 121 14.05 2.60 -14.47
N ALA A 122 13.29 2.48 -15.54
CA ALA A 122 12.04 3.20 -15.72
C ALA A 122 10.99 2.64 -14.74
N ALA A 123 10.66 3.41 -13.72
CA ALA A 123 9.51 3.19 -12.89
C ALA A 123 8.73 4.50 -12.76
N GLY A 124 7.85 4.74 -13.68
CA GLY A 124 6.90 5.84 -13.68
C GLY A 124 5.59 5.37 -14.31
N GLY A 125 5.00 4.29 -13.77
CA GLY A 125 3.59 3.99 -14.01
C GLY A 125 2.76 5.10 -13.37
N ALA A 126 1.84 5.72 -14.12
CA ALA A 126 0.88 6.64 -13.55
C ALA A 126 0.19 5.95 -12.36
N ARG A 127 0.16 6.58 -11.18
CA ARG A 127 -0.59 6.07 -10.03
C ARG A 127 -2.03 5.81 -10.50
N PRO A 128 -2.62 4.65 -10.17
CA PRO A 128 -4.02 4.42 -10.49
C PRO A 128 -4.85 5.56 -9.88
N GLU A 129 -5.84 6.05 -10.60
CA GLU A 129 -6.76 7.08 -10.10
C GLU A 129 -7.52 6.49 -8.90
N ILE A 130 -7.17 6.93 -7.70
CA ILE A 130 -7.82 6.48 -6.47
C ILE A 130 -9.10 7.28 -6.30
N VAL A 131 -10.24 6.59 -6.38
CA VAL A 131 -11.57 7.21 -6.31
C VAL A 131 -12.17 6.99 -4.94
N THR A 132 -12.64 8.07 -4.31
CA THR A 132 -13.39 8.01 -3.06
C THR A 132 -14.86 7.72 -3.33
N HIS A 133 -15.39 6.72 -2.65
CA HIS A 133 -16.78 6.28 -2.67
C HIS A 133 -17.41 6.44 -1.29
N TYR A 134 -18.74 6.35 -1.24
CA TYR A 134 -19.50 6.48 0.01
C TYR A 134 -20.44 5.29 0.20
N ALA A 135 -20.42 4.72 1.40
CA ALA A 135 -21.33 3.67 1.85
C ALA A 135 -22.30 4.25 2.88
N ALA A 136 -23.61 4.00 2.71
CA ALA A 136 -24.63 4.52 3.62
C ALA A 136 -24.69 3.68 4.90
N THR A 137 -24.55 4.32 6.07
CA THR A 137 -24.70 3.72 7.39
C THR A 137 -25.84 4.43 8.12
N GLY A 138 -27.07 3.92 7.95
CA GLY A 138 -28.28 4.61 8.45
C GLY A 138 -28.45 5.99 7.82
N ARG A 139 -28.35 7.05 8.64
CA ARG A 139 -28.41 8.45 8.16
C ARG A 139 -27.06 9.04 7.75
N TYR A 140 -25.98 8.30 7.96
CA TYR A 140 -24.61 8.75 7.72
C TYR A 140 -23.99 8.07 6.51
N SER A 141 -22.98 8.70 5.95
CA SER A 141 -22.15 8.19 4.86
C SER A 141 -20.74 7.96 5.35
N THR A 142 -20.19 6.78 5.07
CA THR A 142 -18.81 6.41 5.36
C THR A 142 -18.01 6.45 4.07
N ALA A 143 -17.01 7.32 4.02
CA ALA A 143 -16.12 7.44 2.87
C ALA A 143 -15.11 6.30 2.84
N TYR A 144 -14.92 5.69 1.66
CA TYR A 144 -13.96 4.59 1.47
C TYR A 144 -13.30 4.63 0.10
N GLN A 145 -12.15 3.95 0.00
CA GLN A 145 -11.42 3.73 -1.25
C GLN A 145 -11.06 2.26 -1.36
N VAL A 146 -10.96 1.77 -2.59
CA VAL A 146 -10.46 0.43 -2.91
C VAL A 146 -9.25 0.59 -3.83
N VAL A 147 -8.12 0.04 -3.42
CA VAL A 147 -6.85 0.18 -4.13
C VAL A 147 -6.22 -1.19 -4.32
N GLY A 148 -5.71 -1.46 -5.53
CA GLY A 148 -5.21 -2.78 -5.90
C GLY A 148 -6.32 -3.74 -6.35
N ASP A 149 -5.91 -4.82 -7.01
CA ASP A 149 -6.76 -5.82 -7.64
C ASP A 149 -6.38 -7.26 -7.24
N GLY A 150 -5.68 -7.40 -6.10
CA GLY A 150 -5.30 -8.71 -5.57
C GLY A 150 -6.51 -9.56 -5.20
N ASP A 151 -6.35 -10.88 -5.24
CA ASP A 151 -7.42 -11.86 -4.99
C ASP A 151 -7.91 -11.87 -3.53
N ALA A 152 -7.12 -11.35 -2.60
CA ALA A 152 -7.43 -11.33 -1.17
C ALA A 152 -7.70 -9.90 -0.69
N ASP A 153 -8.80 -9.75 0.07
CA ASP A 153 -9.19 -8.48 0.66
C ASP A 153 -8.42 -8.21 1.95
N VAL A 154 -7.89 -6.99 2.07
CA VAL A 154 -7.35 -6.43 3.31
C VAL A 154 -8.15 -5.17 3.64
N VAL A 155 -8.86 -5.17 4.75
CA VAL A 155 -9.54 -3.99 5.29
C VAL A 155 -8.64 -3.34 6.33
N PHE A 156 -8.25 -2.11 6.08
CA PHE A 156 -7.43 -1.33 6.99
C PHE A 156 -8.32 -0.45 7.88
N ILE A 157 -8.32 -0.72 9.17
CA ILE A 157 -9.05 0.07 10.17
C ILE A 157 -8.10 1.10 10.75
N PRO A 158 -8.30 2.40 10.45
CA PRO A 158 -7.40 3.44 10.92
C PRO A 158 -7.48 3.61 12.45
N GLY A 159 -6.39 4.11 13.02
CA GLY A 159 -6.32 4.44 14.44
C GLY A 159 -7.19 5.64 14.81
N PHE A 160 -6.64 6.54 15.57
CA PHE A 160 -7.30 7.67 16.21
C PHE A 160 -8.22 8.50 15.29
N VAL A 161 -7.68 9.19 14.29
CA VAL A 161 -8.42 9.93 13.26
C VAL A 161 -7.78 9.66 11.89
N SER A 162 -8.55 9.87 10.82
CA SER A 162 -8.07 9.62 9.46
C SER A 162 -8.60 10.63 8.45
N ASN A 163 -7.96 10.70 7.30
CA ASN A 163 -8.44 11.31 6.08
C ASN A 163 -7.88 10.54 4.89
N ILE A 164 -8.73 9.74 4.24
CA ILE A 164 -8.32 8.77 3.22
C ILE A 164 -7.77 9.41 1.94
N GLU A 165 -7.99 10.68 1.68
CA GLU A 165 -7.36 11.38 0.56
C GLU A 165 -6.00 11.96 0.95
N LEU A 166 -5.92 12.67 2.09
CA LEU A 166 -4.66 13.28 2.52
C LEU A 166 -3.58 12.28 2.93
N GLN A 167 -3.94 11.06 3.31
CA GLN A 167 -2.95 10.02 3.61
C GLN A 167 -2.03 9.72 2.42
N TRP A 168 -2.51 9.85 1.18
CA TRP A 168 -1.70 9.63 -0.02
C TRP A 168 -0.69 10.75 -0.30
N GLU A 169 -0.83 11.91 0.35
CA GLU A 169 0.13 13.02 0.27
C GLU A 169 1.28 12.89 1.27
N LEU A 170 1.15 12.01 2.26
CA LEU A 170 2.18 11.73 3.26
C LEU A 170 3.05 10.55 2.79
N PRO A 171 4.35 10.73 2.52
CA PRO A 171 5.20 9.71 1.90
C PRO A 171 5.14 8.35 2.60
N GLY A 172 5.25 8.30 3.93
CA GLY A 172 5.18 7.04 4.67
C GLY A 172 3.83 6.33 4.54
N PHE A 173 2.71 7.06 4.46
CA PHE A 173 1.40 6.46 4.22
C PHE A 173 1.29 5.91 2.81
N SER A 174 1.65 6.70 1.78
CA SER A 174 1.54 6.27 0.39
C SER A 174 2.34 5.00 0.14
N ASP A 175 3.60 4.97 0.57
CA ASP A 175 4.48 3.82 0.36
C ASP A 175 3.94 2.56 1.04
N PHE A 176 3.42 2.70 2.27
CA PHE A 176 2.81 1.61 3.03
C PHE A 176 1.57 1.02 2.33
N PHE A 177 0.66 1.88 1.88
CA PHE A 177 -0.56 1.43 1.22
C PHE A 177 -0.33 0.96 -0.21
N GLU A 178 0.57 1.58 -0.97
CA GLU A 178 0.96 1.12 -2.30
C GLU A 178 1.57 -0.28 -2.25
N ARG A 179 2.38 -0.57 -1.23
CA ARG A 179 2.95 -1.90 -1.03
C ARG A 179 1.87 -2.94 -0.69
N LEU A 180 0.93 -2.65 0.20
CA LEU A 180 -0.20 -3.57 0.46
C LEU A 180 -1.08 -3.75 -0.78
N ALA A 181 -1.40 -2.67 -1.48
CA ALA A 181 -2.25 -2.70 -2.68
C ALA A 181 -1.59 -3.42 -3.87
N SER A 182 -0.25 -3.54 -3.89
CA SER A 182 0.46 -4.31 -4.91
C SER A 182 0.24 -5.83 -4.81
N HIS A 183 -0.24 -6.32 -3.66
CA HIS A 183 -0.46 -7.75 -3.40
C HIS A 183 -1.92 -8.10 -3.07
N TYR A 184 -2.67 -7.13 -2.54
CA TYR A 184 -4.03 -7.33 -2.01
C TYR A 184 -4.99 -6.31 -2.61
N ARG A 185 -6.28 -6.61 -2.55
CA ARG A 185 -7.32 -5.61 -2.73
C ARG A 185 -7.49 -4.89 -1.39
N LEU A 186 -6.84 -3.73 -1.26
CA LEU A 186 -6.82 -2.92 -0.05
C LEU A 186 -8.07 -2.04 0.01
N ILE A 187 -8.79 -2.11 1.12
CA ILE A 187 -9.97 -1.31 1.42
C ILE A 187 -9.63 -0.40 2.60
N VAL A 188 -9.65 0.90 2.38
CA VAL A 188 -9.42 1.93 3.40
C VAL A 188 -10.67 2.79 3.55
N PHE A 189 -10.93 3.30 4.73
CA PHE A 189 -12.10 4.14 4.98
C PHE A 189 -11.85 5.14 6.12
N ASP A 190 -12.63 6.21 6.14
CA ASP A 190 -12.69 7.15 7.25
C ASP A 190 -13.82 6.76 8.20
N LYS A 191 -13.52 6.65 9.49
CA LYS A 191 -14.57 6.44 10.50
C LYS A 191 -15.53 7.61 10.55
N ARG A 192 -16.79 7.38 10.87
CA ARG A 192 -17.76 8.47 11.10
C ARG A 192 -17.20 9.54 12.05
N GLY A 193 -17.37 10.80 11.70
CA GLY A 193 -16.82 11.96 12.42
C GLY A 193 -15.40 12.32 12.02
N THR A 194 -14.73 11.54 11.17
CA THR A 194 -13.37 11.82 10.70
C THR A 194 -13.30 11.92 9.17
N GLY A 195 -12.26 12.56 8.68
CA GLY A 195 -11.92 12.66 7.27
C GLY A 195 -13.05 13.12 6.38
N LEU A 196 -13.34 12.35 5.37
CA LEU A 196 -14.40 12.60 4.37
C LEU A 196 -15.74 11.95 4.73
N SER A 197 -15.81 11.13 5.78
CA SER A 197 -17.06 10.61 6.31
C SER A 197 -17.87 11.72 6.97
N ASP A 198 -19.19 11.52 7.08
CA ASP A 198 -20.07 12.53 7.65
C ASP A 198 -19.58 13.01 9.01
N ARG A 199 -19.54 14.32 9.18
CA ARG A 199 -19.22 14.98 10.45
C ARG A 199 -20.37 14.75 11.43
N ILE A 200 -20.02 14.45 12.66
CA ILE A 200 -20.99 14.23 13.74
C ILE A 200 -20.69 15.17 14.91
N PRO A 201 -21.72 15.60 15.65
CA PRO A 201 -21.51 16.34 16.88
C PRO A 201 -20.62 15.55 17.87
N PRO A 202 -19.77 16.22 18.64
CA PRO A 202 -18.90 15.52 19.59
C PRO A 202 -19.63 14.67 20.63
N ASP A 203 -20.85 15.03 20.98
CA ASP A 203 -21.74 14.29 21.89
C ASP A 203 -22.47 13.11 21.24
N GLU A 204 -22.41 13.00 19.90
CA GLU A 204 -22.95 11.88 19.11
C GLU A 204 -21.86 10.95 18.56
N VAL A 205 -20.60 11.06 19.02
CA VAL A 205 -19.52 10.16 18.56
C VAL A 205 -19.92 8.70 18.82
N PRO A 206 -19.92 7.85 17.78
CA PRO A 206 -20.46 6.49 17.88
C PRO A 206 -19.64 5.61 18.83
N THR A 207 -20.33 4.68 19.46
CA THR A 207 -19.72 3.64 20.29
C THR A 207 -18.79 2.73 19.50
N LEU A 208 -17.97 1.92 20.16
CA LEU A 208 -17.10 0.95 19.51
C LEU A 208 -17.89 -0.02 18.62
N GLU A 209 -19.06 -0.47 19.08
CA GLU A 209 -19.95 -1.38 18.35
C GLU A 209 -20.48 -0.72 17.06
N GLU A 210 -20.99 0.50 17.15
CA GLU A 210 -21.48 1.25 15.98
C GLU A 210 -20.38 1.54 14.96
N ARG A 211 -19.16 1.77 15.43
CA ARG A 211 -17.98 1.95 14.53
C ARG A 211 -17.54 0.63 13.90
N MET A 212 -17.67 -0.49 14.61
CA MET A 212 -17.45 -1.83 14.05
C MET A 212 -18.47 -2.14 12.93
N GLU A 213 -19.74 -1.71 13.11
CA GLU A 213 -20.76 -1.84 12.05
C GLU A 213 -20.40 -1.05 10.78
N ASP A 214 -19.73 0.09 10.89
CA ASP A 214 -19.24 0.84 9.70
C ASP A 214 -18.29 -0.01 8.87
N VAL A 215 -17.44 -0.84 9.49
CA VAL A 215 -16.54 -1.77 8.78
C VAL A 215 -17.36 -2.75 7.94
N LEU A 216 -18.42 -3.35 8.52
CA LEU A 216 -19.29 -4.27 7.80
C LEU A 216 -20.00 -3.62 6.62
N VAL A 217 -20.49 -2.39 6.80
CA VAL A 217 -21.16 -1.64 5.73
C VAL A 217 -20.19 -1.34 4.58
N VAL A 218 -18.96 -0.97 4.87
CA VAL A 218 -17.92 -0.77 3.85
C VAL A 218 -17.59 -2.09 3.15
N MET A 219 -17.41 -3.18 3.90
CA MET A 219 -17.18 -4.51 3.31
C MET A 219 -18.32 -4.93 2.38
N ASP A 220 -19.57 -4.69 2.77
CA ASP A 220 -20.75 -5.03 1.95
C ASP A 220 -20.82 -4.15 0.69
N ALA A 221 -20.52 -2.86 0.79
CA ALA A 221 -20.52 -1.94 -0.34
C ALA A 221 -19.49 -2.33 -1.42
N VAL A 222 -18.35 -2.89 -1.02
CA VAL A 222 -17.31 -3.37 -1.96
C VAL A 222 -17.45 -4.85 -2.34
N GLY A 223 -18.48 -5.54 -1.81
CA GLY A 223 -18.73 -6.96 -2.06
C GLY A 223 -17.74 -7.91 -1.36
N SER A 224 -17.00 -7.44 -0.36
CA SER A 224 -16.07 -8.25 0.44
C SER A 224 -16.84 -9.18 1.37
N LYS A 225 -16.72 -10.48 1.17
CA LYS A 225 -17.37 -11.49 2.00
C LYS A 225 -16.55 -11.83 3.24
N ARG A 226 -15.24 -11.86 3.10
CA ARG A 226 -14.31 -12.22 4.16
C ARG A 226 -12.95 -11.57 3.87
N ALA A 227 -12.38 -10.86 4.83
CA ALA A 227 -11.14 -10.12 4.67
C ALA A 227 -10.14 -10.39 5.79
N THR A 228 -8.86 -10.14 5.53
CA THR A 228 -7.89 -9.85 6.58
C THR A 228 -8.18 -8.47 7.14
N ILE A 229 -8.28 -8.34 8.45
CA ILE A 229 -8.50 -7.07 9.10
C ILE A 229 -7.19 -6.56 9.69
N PHE A 230 -6.73 -5.43 9.20
CA PHE A 230 -5.54 -4.76 9.69
C PHE A 230 -5.97 -3.58 10.56
N GLY A 231 -5.93 -3.75 11.87
CA GLY A 231 -6.31 -2.72 12.83
C GLY A 231 -5.10 -2.08 13.49
N ILE A 232 -5.03 -0.75 13.52
CA ILE A 232 -3.97 -0.04 14.22
C ILE A 232 -4.53 0.77 15.39
N SER A 233 -3.79 0.79 16.51
CA SER A 233 -4.10 1.62 17.67
C SER A 233 -5.59 1.49 18.09
N GLU A 234 -6.34 2.56 18.09
CA GLU A 234 -7.78 2.64 18.39
C GLU A 234 -8.65 1.83 17.38
N GLY A 235 -8.14 1.52 16.20
CA GLY A 235 -8.80 0.62 15.24
C GLY A 235 -8.69 -0.86 15.62
N ALA A 236 -7.72 -1.25 16.46
CA ALA A 236 -7.53 -2.64 16.87
C ALA A 236 -8.69 -3.18 17.72
N PRO A 237 -9.23 -2.47 18.73
CA PRO A 237 -10.46 -2.88 19.43
C PRO A 237 -11.65 -3.13 18.49
N MET A 238 -11.81 -2.32 17.44
CA MET A 238 -12.85 -2.56 16.43
C MET A 238 -12.61 -3.87 15.67
N ALA A 239 -11.37 -4.13 15.27
CA ALA A 239 -10.98 -5.36 14.57
C ALA A 239 -11.23 -6.62 15.43
N VAL A 240 -10.87 -6.56 16.71
CA VAL A 240 -11.08 -7.64 17.68
C VAL A 240 -12.57 -7.89 17.91
N LEU A 241 -13.36 -6.84 18.11
CA LEU A 241 -14.80 -6.95 18.29
C LEU A 241 -15.47 -7.56 17.05
N LEU A 242 -15.08 -7.13 15.85
CA LEU A 242 -15.55 -7.69 14.59
C LEU A 242 -15.23 -9.18 14.47
N ALA A 243 -14.01 -9.59 14.81
CA ALA A 243 -13.60 -10.99 14.75
C ALA A 243 -14.37 -11.87 15.75
N ALA A 244 -14.64 -11.35 16.95
CA ALA A 244 -15.40 -12.09 17.98
C ALA A 244 -16.89 -12.22 17.63
N THR A 245 -17.50 -11.17 17.02
CA THR A 245 -18.95 -11.12 16.76
C THR A 245 -19.34 -11.61 15.37
N HIS A 246 -18.46 -11.44 14.38
CA HIS A 246 -18.67 -11.82 12.97
C HIS A 246 -17.50 -12.67 12.45
N PRO A 247 -17.23 -13.83 13.06
CA PRO A 247 -16.06 -14.65 12.71
C PRO A 247 -16.02 -15.07 11.24
N GLU A 248 -17.16 -15.20 10.59
CA GLU A 248 -17.29 -15.54 9.17
C GLU A 248 -16.81 -14.43 8.23
N ARG A 249 -16.79 -13.18 8.71
CA ARG A 249 -16.34 -12.01 7.92
C ARG A 249 -14.83 -11.77 8.03
N VAL A 250 -14.16 -12.36 9.02
CA VAL A 250 -12.75 -12.15 9.31
C VAL A 250 -11.93 -13.39 9.01
N ARG A 251 -10.99 -13.26 8.10
CA ARG A 251 -10.03 -14.33 7.76
C ARG A 251 -8.97 -14.46 8.84
N GLN A 252 -8.37 -13.35 9.22
CA GLN A 252 -7.30 -13.23 10.20
C GLN A 252 -7.15 -11.77 10.63
N LEU A 253 -6.44 -11.54 11.73
CA LEU A 253 -6.16 -10.23 12.28
C LEU A 253 -4.68 -9.89 12.20
N VAL A 254 -4.37 -8.66 11.77
CA VAL A 254 -3.08 -8.02 11.99
C VAL A 254 -3.33 -6.78 12.84
N LEU A 255 -2.77 -6.74 14.04
CA LEU A 255 -3.00 -5.70 15.02
C LEU A 255 -1.67 -5.00 15.32
N PHE A 256 -1.60 -3.68 15.09
CA PHE A 256 -0.39 -2.90 15.35
C PHE A 256 -0.64 -1.83 16.42
N SER A 257 0.29 -1.71 17.37
CA SER A 257 0.20 -0.79 18.52
C SER A 257 -1.16 -0.87 19.20
N ALA A 258 -1.63 -2.11 19.38
CA ALA A 258 -2.97 -2.46 19.83
C ALA A 258 -3.07 -2.58 21.36
N TYR A 259 -4.28 -2.40 21.87
CA TYR A 259 -4.58 -2.56 23.29
C TYR A 259 -6.02 -3.04 23.47
N ALA A 260 -6.31 -3.70 24.60
CA ALA A 260 -7.66 -4.14 24.94
C ALA A 260 -8.41 -3.09 25.79
N ARG A 261 -7.70 -2.38 26.64
CA ARG A 261 -8.19 -1.27 27.47
C ARG A 261 -7.06 -0.29 27.73
N MET A 262 -7.40 0.94 28.09
CA MET A 262 -6.44 2.00 28.41
C MET A 262 -6.40 2.19 29.95
N ASP A 263 -5.57 1.40 30.64
CA ASP A 263 -5.44 1.43 32.09
C ASP A 263 -4.08 1.96 32.61
N TRP A 264 -3.22 2.39 31.69
CA TRP A 264 -1.91 2.96 32.01
C TRP A 264 -1.91 4.47 32.22
N MET A 265 -3.09 5.09 32.20
CA MET A 265 -3.27 6.53 32.35
C MET A 265 -4.48 6.81 33.24
N SER A 266 -4.31 7.67 34.23
CA SER A 266 -5.44 8.12 35.06
C SER A 266 -6.37 9.05 34.28
N SER A 267 -7.62 9.17 34.73
CA SER A 267 -8.59 10.09 34.10
C SER A 267 -8.13 11.54 34.14
N GLU A 268 -7.41 11.97 35.18
CA GLU A 268 -6.87 13.32 35.32
C GLU A 268 -5.74 13.59 34.31
N GLU A 269 -4.84 12.61 34.11
CA GLU A 269 -3.79 12.70 33.10
C GLU A 269 -4.39 12.73 31.69
N LEU A 270 -5.41 11.90 31.43
CA LEU A 270 -6.11 11.89 30.15
C LEU A 270 -6.70 13.26 29.84
N GLU A 271 -7.47 13.87 30.76
CA GLU A 271 -8.08 15.18 30.52
C GLU A 271 -7.02 16.28 30.34
N THR A 272 -5.91 16.21 31.08
CA THR A 272 -4.78 17.13 30.90
C THR A 272 -4.17 17.01 29.49
N ARG A 273 -3.95 15.80 29.00
CA ARG A 273 -3.43 15.55 27.66
C ARG A 273 -4.43 15.96 26.57
N LEU A 274 -5.72 15.71 26.76
CA LEU A 274 -6.76 16.12 25.82
C LEU A 274 -6.87 17.64 25.72
N ALA A 275 -6.74 18.36 26.84
CA ALA A 275 -6.72 19.83 26.84
C ALA A 275 -5.50 20.38 26.08
N ALA A 276 -4.31 19.82 26.32
CA ALA A 276 -3.09 20.20 25.61
C ALA A 276 -3.18 19.88 24.11
N MET A 277 -3.66 18.69 23.74
CA MET A 277 -3.88 18.30 22.36
C MET A 277 -4.87 19.24 21.66
N SER A 278 -6.00 19.55 22.30
CA SER A 278 -7.01 20.45 21.71
C SER A 278 -6.47 21.86 21.50
N ALA A 279 -5.63 22.36 22.38
CA ALA A 279 -5.01 23.69 22.27
C ALA A 279 -4.00 23.77 21.11
N ALA A 280 -3.27 22.68 20.82
CA ALA A 280 -2.26 22.61 19.77
C ALA A 280 -2.77 21.90 18.49
N TRP A 281 -4.06 21.57 18.41
CA TRP A 281 -4.62 20.85 17.28
C TRP A 281 -4.48 21.63 15.96
N GLY A 282 -3.92 20.99 14.95
CA GLY A 282 -3.67 21.61 13.65
C GLY A 282 -2.30 22.27 13.52
N GLU A 283 -1.42 22.10 14.52
CA GLU A 283 -0.01 22.52 14.47
C GLU A 283 0.93 21.36 14.09
N GLY A 284 0.41 20.14 13.92
CA GLY A 284 1.16 18.93 13.59
C GLY A 284 1.84 18.27 14.78
N GLN A 285 1.55 18.75 15.99
CA GLN A 285 2.21 18.27 17.21
C GLN A 285 1.79 16.83 17.54
N MET A 286 0.52 16.52 17.41
CA MET A 286 0.02 15.18 17.73
C MET A 286 0.67 14.13 16.86
N TYR A 287 0.67 14.33 15.54
CA TYR A 287 1.24 13.37 14.59
C TYR A 287 2.77 13.34 14.61
N ALA A 288 3.43 14.50 14.60
CA ALA A 288 4.88 14.56 14.44
C ALA A 288 5.67 14.37 15.75
N ASP A 289 5.12 14.71 16.93
CA ASP A 289 5.86 14.59 18.19
C ASP A 289 5.45 13.38 19.02
N PHE A 290 4.17 13.00 18.98
CA PHE A 290 3.64 11.90 19.79
C PHE A 290 3.45 10.61 19.01
N LEU A 291 2.80 10.67 17.82
CA LEU A 291 2.50 9.47 17.04
C LEU A 291 3.67 9.00 16.17
N ALA A 292 4.47 9.94 15.65
CA ALA A 292 5.63 9.62 14.81
C ALA A 292 6.83 10.51 15.15
N PRO A 293 7.50 10.28 16.30
CA PRO A 293 8.66 11.07 16.72
C PRO A 293 9.79 11.16 15.68
N SER A 294 9.93 10.15 14.82
CA SER A 294 10.88 10.18 13.71
C SER A 294 10.60 11.31 12.70
N TRP A 295 9.35 11.73 12.57
CA TRP A 295 8.92 12.83 11.68
C TRP A 295 9.10 14.22 12.30
N GLY A 296 9.14 14.30 13.63
CA GLY A 296 9.14 15.59 14.37
C GLY A 296 10.32 16.51 14.05
N LYS A 297 11.41 15.96 13.54
CA LYS A 297 12.62 16.70 13.16
C LYS A 297 12.54 17.34 11.77
N ASP A 298 11.59 16.94 10.93
CA ASP A 298 11.39 17.47 9.58
C ASP A 298 10.30 18.56 9.59
N PRO A 299 10.66 19.84 9.33
CA PRO A 299 9.67 20.93 9.28
C PRO A 299 8.63 20.77 8.17
N THR A 300 8.97 20.09 7.08
CA THR A 300 8.06 19.82 5.97
C THR A 300 7.04 18.77 6.38
N MET A 301 7.49 17.68 6.97
CA MET A 301 6.61 16.64 7.50
C MET A 301 5.67 17.20 8.57
N ARG A 302 6.15 18.06 9.47
CA ARG A 302 5.30 18.73 10.46
C ARG A 302 4.18 19.56 9.83
N LYS A 303 4.44 20.25 8.71
CA LYS A 303 3.39 20.99 7.96
C LYS A 303 2.34 20.05 7.37
N HIS A 304 2.76 18.90 6.84
CA HIS A 304 1.83 17.87 6.36
C HIS A 304 1.01 17.30 7.52
N CYS A 305 1.61 16.97 8.64
CA CYS A 305 0.90 16.53 9.85
C CYS A 305 -0.11 17.58 10.33
N ALA A 306 0.27 18.86 10.37
CA ALA A 306 -0.62 19.96 10.74
C ALA A 306 -1.84 20.07 9.81
N ARG A 307 -1.63 19.91 8.51
CA ARG A 307 -2.72 19.89 7.52
C ARG A 307 -3.60 18.66 7.74
N TYR A 308 -3.00 17.49 7.92
CA TYR A 308 -3.72 16.24 8.16
C TYR A 308 -4.61 16.33 9.41
N GLU A 309 -4.10 16.81 10.55
CA GLU A 309 -4.87 17.02 11.78
C GLU A 309 -6.13 17.86 11.54
N ARG A 310 -6.00 19.02 10.85
CA ARG A 310 -7.12 19.93 10.58
C ARG A 310 -8.20 19.33 9.68
N HIS A 311 -7.81 18.43 8.77
CA HIS A 311 -8.75 17.81 7.83
C HIS A 311 -9.32 16.49 8.36
N ALA A 312 -8.59 15.81 9.25
CA ALA A 312 -9.02 14.55 9.82
C ALA A 312 -10.20 14.72 10.81
N ALA A 313 -10.11 15.68 11.73
CA ALA A 313 -11.19 15.93 12.69
C ALA A 313 -11.14 17.35 13.28
N THR A 314 -12.23 17.80 13.91
CA THR A 314 -12.19 18.97 14.78
C THR A 314 -11.53 18.61 16.12
N PRO A 315 -10.90 19.56 16.85
CA PRO A 315 -10.31 19.27 18.16
C PRO A 315 -11.30 18.66 19.15
N ALA A 316 -12.56 19.11 19.13
CA ALA A 316 -13.60 18.58 20.01
C ALA A 316 -13.96 17.12 19.67
N THR A 317 -14.13 16.79 18.38
CA THR A 317 -14.38 15.41 17.94
C THR A 317 -13.19 14.52 18.26
N ALA A 318 -11.96 14.97 17.99
CA ALA A 318 -10.74 14.24 18.31
C ALA A 318 -10.62 13.93 19.80
N ALA A 319 -10.86 14.92 20.67
CA ALA A 319 -10.85 14.73 22.13
C ALA A 319 -11.92 13.72 22.57
N GLN A 320 -13.12 13.79 22.00
CA GLN A 320 -14.20 12.87 22.35
C GLN A 320 -13.92 11.43 21.91
N ILE A 321 -13.33 11.23 20.72
CA ILE A 321 -12.90 9.89 20.27
C ILE A 321 -11.93 9.28 21.28
N LEU A 322 -10.91 10.03 21.74
CA LEU A 322 -9.95 9.54 22.73
C LEU A 322 -10.60 9.24 24.09
N ARG A 323 -11.56 10.07 24.54
CA ARG A 323 -12.31 9.78 25.78
C ARG A 323 -13.06 8.46 25.70
N LEU A 324 -13.78 8.22 24.60
CA LEU A 324 -14.51 6.97 24.39
C LEU A 324 -13.57 5.77 24.27
N SER A 325 -12.42 5.95 23.59
CA SER A 325 -11.41 4.90 23.50
C SER A 325 -10.81 4.54 24.87
N ALA A 326 -10.62 5.53 25.73
CA ALA A 326 -10.12 5.32 27.09
C ALA A 326 -11.14 4.67 28.04
N GLN A 327 -12.43 4.79 27.73
CA GLN A 327 -13.52 4.13 28.48
C GLN A 327 -13.81 2.73 27.97
N GLY A 328 -13.35 2.41 26.76
CA GLY A 328 -13.58 1.09 26.14
C GLY A 328 -12.74 0.00 26.82
N ASP A 329 -13.38 -1.15 27.05
CA ASP A 329 -12.72 -2.37 27.53
C ASP A 329 -13.25 -3.58 26.75
N ILE A 330 -12.36 -4.23 26.01
CA ILE A 330 -12.67 -5.43 25.22
C ILE A 330 -12.03 -6.69 25.81
N THR A 331 -11.45 -6.63 27.01
CA THR A 331 -10.80 -7.79 27.63
C THR A 331 -11.72 -9.00 27.74
N GLY A 332 -13.01 -8.76 28.00
CA GLY A 332 -14.02 -9.83 28.11
C GLY A 332 -14.31 -10.59 26.82
N VAL A 333 -13.90 -10.07 25.64
CA VAL A 333 -14.17 -10.73 24.34
C VAL A 333 -12.92 -11.34 23.69
N LEU A 334 -11.73 -11.09 24.21
CA LEU A 334 -10.46 -11.58 23.63
C LEU A 334 -10.45 -13.10 23.46
N GLY A 335 -10.92 -13.83 24.47
CA GLY A 335 -11.00 -15.30 24.44
C GLY A 335 -11.97 -15.87 23.40
N SER A 336 -12.83 -15.03 22.82
CA SER A 336 -13.79 -15.44 21.78
C SER A 336 -13.22 -15.30 20.36
N VAL A 337 -12.06 -14.68 20.18
CA VAL A 337 -11.39 -14.56 18.88
C VAL A 337 -10.79 -15.90 18.50
N LYS A 338 -11.20 -16.44 17.36
CA LYS A 338 -10.77 -17.75 16.83
C LYS A 338 -9.88 -17.63 15.59
N GLN A 339 -9.81 -16.45 15.02
CA GLN A 339 -9.04 -16.20 13.82
C GLN A 339 -7.55 -16.13 14.15
N PRO A 340 -6.68 -16.63 13.26
CA PRO A 340 -5.25 -16.39 13.36
C PRO A 340 -4.99 -14.91 13.60
N THR A 341 -4.19 -14.57 14.61
CA THR A 341 -3.93 -13.19 15.00
C THR A 341 -2.45 -12.92 15.14
N LEU A 342 -1.98 -11.89 14.45
CA LEU A 342 -0.63 -11.35 14.60
C LEU A 342 -0.72 -10.01 15.32
N VAL A 343 0.00 -9.88 16.43
CA VAL A 343 0.17 -8.63 17.17
C VAL A 343 1.58 -8.10 16.91
N LEU A 344 1.68 -6.91 16.36
CA LEU A 344 2.93 -6.19 16.11
C LEU A 344 3.00 -4.97 17.00
N HIS A 345 4.13 -4.73 17.64
CA HIS A 345 4.31 -3.58 18.54
C HIS A 345 5.75 -3.09 18.51
N ARG A 346 5.98 -1.78 18.55
CA ARG A 346 7.33 -1.23 18.70
C ARG A 346 7.69 -1.07 20.16
N HIS A 347 8.86 -1.57 20.54
CA HIS A 347 9.34 -1.55 21.93
C HIS A 347 9.28 -0.16 22.59
N GLY A 348 9.60 0.89 21.85
CA GLY A 348 9.65 2.27 22.34
C GLY A 348 8.40 3.10 22.06
N ASP A 349 7.27 2.50 21.69
CA ASP A 349 6.01 3.21 21.47
C ASP A 349 5.65 4.08 22.67
N ARG A 350 5.52 5.40 22.42
CA ARG A 350 5.31 6.39 23.50
C ARG A 350 3.86 6.56 23.90
N LEU A 351 2.94 6.03 23.10
CA LEU A 351 1.51 6.20 23.36
C LEU A 351 0.88 4.96 23.99
N VAL A 352 1.16 3.79 23.45
CA VAL A 352 0.69 2.51 23.96
C VAL A 352 1.88 1.73 24.53
N PRO A 353 1.90 1.44 25.84
CA PRO A 353 3.01 0.68 26.42
C PRO A 353 3.01 -0.77 25.92
N LEU A 354 4.20 -1.35 25.79
CA LEU A 354 4.38 -2.73 25.34
C LEU A 354 3.53 -3.72 26.16
N SER A 355 3.42 -3.51 27.48
CA SER A 355 2.61 -4.36 28.36
C SER A 355 1.11 -4.40 28.01
N ALA A 356 0.56 -3.34 27.40
CA ALA A 356 -0.82 -3.34 26.94
C ALA A 356 -1.02 -4.22 25.68
N ALA A 357 -0.03 -4.23 24.79
CA ALA A 357 -0.03 -5.12 23.63
C ALA A 357 0.22 -6.59 24.03
N GLU A 358 1.09 -6.84 25.00
CA GLU A 358 1.32 -8.16 25.60
C GLU A 358 0.03 -8.70 26.22
N ALA A 359 -0.65 -7.89 27.05
CA ALA A 359 -1.93 -8.28 27.67
C ALA A 359 -3.03 -8.60 26.65
N LEU A 360 -3.08 -7.85 25.55
CA LEU A 360 -3.99 -8.13 24.44
C LEU A 360 -3.64 -9.46 23.75
N ALA A 361 -2.36 -9.67 23.45
CA ALA A 361 -1.89 -10.89 22.81
C ALA A 361 -2.16 -12.12 23.69
N ASP A 362 -1.84 -12.07 24.97
CA ASP A 362 -2.08 -13.15 25.93
C ASP A 362 -3.56 -13.48 26.07
N GLY A 363 -4.44 -12.49 25.90
CA GLY A 363 -5.90 -12.69 25.95
C GLY A 363 -6.48 -13.35 24.70
N ILE A 364 -5.80 -13.33 23.56
CA ILE A 364 -6.29 -13.92 22.31
C ILE A 364 -5.67 -15.31 22.09
N PRO A 365 -6.47 -16.40 22.12
CA PRO A 365 -5.95 -17.76 21.98
C PRO A 365 -5.15 -17.96 20.67
N GLY A 366 -3.92 -18.46 20.79
CA GLY A 366 -3.08 -18.75 19.62
C GLY A 366 -2.56 -17.55 18.86
N SER A 367 -2.65 -16.35 19.43
CA SER A 367 -2.04 -15.17 18.84
C SER A 367 -0.50 -15.29 18.77
N ARG A 368 0.09 -14.68 17.73
CA ARG A 368 1.54 -14.53 17.60
C ARG A 368 1.88 -13.06 17.84
N MET A 369 2.81 -12.79 18.75
CA MET A 369 3.30 -11.44 18.98
C MET A 369 4.73 -11.28 18.46
N ILE A 370 5.01 -10.14 17.83
CA ILE A 370 6.34 -9.73 17.40
C ILE A 370 6.59 -8.30 17.90
N VAL A 371 7.67 -8.13 18.64
CA VAL A 371 8.14 -6.84 19.12
C VAL A 371 9.17 -6.32 18.12
N LEU A 372 8.94 -5.10 17.63
CA LEU A 372 9.77 -4.41 16.64
C LEU A 372 10.60 -3.31 17.33
N GLU A 373 11.71 -2.95 16.72
CA GLU A 373 12.48 -1.80 17.14
C GLU A 373 11.82 -0.48 16.71
N GLY A 374 12.05 0.60 17.47
CA GLY A 374 11.56 1.94 17.15
C GLY A 374 10.65 2.54 18.23
N GLU A 375 10.30 3.82 18.03
CA GLU A 375 9.50 4.60 18.97
C GLU A 375 8.19 5.11 18.36
N ASP A 376 8.01 4.97 17.04
CA ASP A 376 6.84 5.51 16.34
C ASP A 376 5.61 4.64 16.58
N HIS A 377 4.51 5.30 16.97
CA HIS A 377 3.21 4.67 17.13
C HIS A 377 2.51 4.42 15.78
N LEU A 378 2.83 5.21 14.75
CA LEU A 378 2.24 5.03 13.42
C LEU A 378 2.94 3.91 12.65
N ALA A 379 2.18 3.00 12.06
CA ALA A 379 2.70 1.88 11.27
C ALA A 379 3.56 2.34 10.08
N PHE A 380 3.24 3.48 9.50
CA PHE A 380 3.86 4.07 8.29
C PHE A 380 5.06 4.98 8.58
N ALA A 381 5.43 5.18 9.84
CA ALA A 381 6.62 5.93 10.25
C ALA A 381 7.74 4.99 10.70
N GLY A 382 8.98 5.47 10.71
CA GLY A 382 10.14 4.66 11.07
C GLY A 382 10.36 3.49 10.12
N ASP A 383 10.73 2.32 10.66
CA ASP A 383 10.90 1.10 9.88
C ASP A 383 9.53 0.44 9.58
N ALA A 384 8.87 0.94 8.54
CA ALA A 384 7.62 0.39 8.04
C ALA A 384 7.84 -0.87 7.20
N ASP A 385 9.01 -1.04 6.60
CA ASP A 385 9.34 -2.17 5.74
C ASP A 385 9.42 -3.49 6.52
N THR A 386 10.09 -3.50 7.65
CA THR A 386 10.13 -4.67 8.54
C THR A 386 8.74 -5.03 9.07
N LEU A 387 7.94 -4.03 9.45
CA LEU A 387 6.56 -4.24 9.89
C LEU A 387 5.73 -4.90 8.79
N LEU A 388 5.76 -4.34 7.57
CA LEU A 388 5.03 -4.88 6.42
C LEU A 388 5.49 -6.27 6.04
N ALA A 389 6.79 -6.55 6.09
CA ALA A 389 7.31 -7.89 5.79
C ALA A 389 6.71 -8.95 6.74
N HIS A 390 6.62 -8.67 8.04
CA HIS A 390 5.97 -9.57 9.00
C HIS A 390 4.46 -9.70 8.76
N ALA A 391 3.79 -8.59 8.44
CA ALA A 391 2.36 -8.61 8.15
C ALA A 391 2.06 -9.42 6.87
N GLU A 392 2.80 -9.18 5.78
CA GLU A 392 2.66 -9.90 4.51
C GLU A 392 2.96 -11.39 4.64
N ASP A 393 4.03 -11.76 5.37
CA ASP A 393 4.36 -13.16 5.67
C ASP A 393 3.20 -13.84 6.40
N PHE A 394 2.65 -13.18 7.42
CA PHE A 394 1.52 -13.71 8.17
C PHE A 394 0.24 -13.78 7.32
N ILE A 395 -0.10 -12.73 6.56
CA ILE A 395 -1.30 -12.70 5.72
C ILE A 395 -1.25 -13.82 4.69
N SER A 396 -0.12 -14.05 4.09
CA SER A 396 0.07 -15.10 3.10
C SER A 396 0.15 -16.48 3.73
N GLY A 397 0.88 -16.62 4.86
CA GLY A 397 1.05 -17.90 5.57
C GLY A 397 -0.27 -18.44 6.12
N ALA A 398 -1.16 -17.58 6.61
CA ALA A 398 -2.47 -18.01 7.07
C ALA A 398 -3.45 -18.33 5.92
N ALA A 399 -3.25 -17.77 4.72
CA ALA A 399 -3.96 -18.23 3.53
C ALA A 399 -3.57 -19.68 3.19
N GLU A 400 -2.36 -20.07 3.55
CA GLU A 400 -1.82 -21.42 3.40
C GLU A 400 -2.23 -22.33 4.58
N SER A 401 -2.25 -21.83 5.81
CA SER A 401 -2.65 -22.60 7.02
C SER A 401 -4.14 -22.95 7.07
N ALA A 402 -5.01 -22.21 6.39
CA ALA A 402 -6.40 -22.60 6.21
C ALA A 402 -6.57 -23.90 5.39
N VAL A 403 -5.44 -24.42 4.87
CA VAL A 403 -5.29 -25.66 4.11
C VAL A 403 -4.35 -26.63 4.85
N GLU A 404 -4.08 -26.44 6.16
CA GLU A 404 -3.29 -27.41 6.94
C GLU A 404 -3.98 -28.78 6.90
N GLY A 405 -3.35 -29.70 6.13
CA GLY A 405 -3.84 -31.06 5.88
C GLY A 405 -4.50 -31.26 4.52
N GLU A 406 -4.71 -30.23 3.69
CA GLU A 406 -5.06 -30.42 2.28
C GLU A 406 -3.82 -30.36 1.39
N ARG A 407 -3.73 -31.31 0.48
CA ARG A 407 -2.75 -31.28 -0.60
C ARG A 407 -3.14 -30.19 -1.59
N VAL A 408 -2.21 -29.29 -1.88
CA VAL A 408 -2.41 -28.20 -2.86
C VAL A 408 -1.59 -28.43 -4.11
N LEU A 409 -2.16 -28.10 -5.26
CA LEU A 409 -1.41 -28.07 -6.49
C LEU A 409 -0.45 -26.88 -6.48
N ALA A 410 0.85 -27.14 -6.49
CA ALA A 410 1.87 -26.10 -6.55
C ALA A 410 2.98 -26.46 -7.55
N THR A 411 3.63 -25.43 -8.08
CA THR A 411 4.83 -25.60 -8.90
C THR A 411 6.04 -25.33 -8.04
N VAL A 412 6.95 -26.32 -7.99
CA VAL A 412 8.20 -26.24 -7.25
C VAL A 412 9.35 -26.02 -8.22
N VAL A 413 10.29 -25.15 -7.85
CA VAL A 413 11.54 -24.87 -8.56
C VAL A 413 12.69 -25.23 -7.64
N PHE A 414 13.50 -26.20 -8.05
CA PHE A 414 14.80 -26.49 -7.45
C PHE A 414 15.88 -25.83 -8.30
N ALA A 415 16.71 -25.01 -7.67
CA ALA A 415 17.89 -24.47 -8.31
C ALA A 415 19.11 -24.75 -7.43
N SER A 416 20.13 -25.37 -8.01
CA SER A 416 21.39 -25.69 -7.32
C SER A 416 22.58 -25.17 -8.11
N ILE A 417 23.62 -24.75 -7.38
CA ILE A 417 24.88 -24.32 -8.00
C ILE A 417 25.63 -25.55 -8.51
N ASP A 418 25.95 -25.53 -9.81
CA ASP A 418 26.70 -26.61 -10.45
C ASP A 418 28.13 -26.66 -9.89
N ASP A 419 28.65 -27.86 -9.66
CA ASP A 419 30.00 -28.11 -9.16
C ASP A 419 30.35 -27.34 -7.88
N SER A 420 29.38 -27.19 -6.98
CA SER A 420 29.49 -26.42 -5.73
C SER A 420 30.67 -26.84 -4.87
N ALA A 421 30.94 -28.13 -4.80
CA ALA A 421 32.07 -28.70 -4.01
C ALA A 421 33.43 -28.27 -4.54
N ALA A 422 33.63 -28.22 -5.85
CA ALA A 422 34.89 -27.75 -6.45
C ALA A 422 35.03 -26.23 -6.27
N GLN A 423 33.97 -25.46 -6.49
CA GLN A 423 33.98 -24.02 -6.27
C GLN A 423 34.26 -23.65 -4.81
N ALA A 424 33.66 -24.35 -3.85
CA ALA A 424 33.94 -24.18 -2.42
C ALA A 424 35.40 -24.42 -2.08
N LYS A 425 36.01 -25.46 -2.69
CA LYS A 425 37.42 -25.77 -2.49
C LYS A 425 38.36 -24.70 -3.04
N ASP A 426 38.04 -24.15 -4.20
CA ASP A 426 38.86 -23.12 -4.88
C ASP A 426 38.76 -21.76 -4.19
N LEU A 427 37.56 -21.37 -3.73
CA LEU A 427 37.31 -20.08 -3.08
C LEU A 427 37.62 -20.07 -1.57
N GLY A 428 37.71 -21.24 -0.97
CA GLY A 428 37.81 -21.40 0.48
C GLY A 428 36.56 -20.95 1.24
N ASP A 429 36.49 -21.25 2.53
CA ASP A 429 35.29 -21.08 3.36
C ASP A 429 34.71 -19.66 3.36
N ARG A 430 35.56 -18.64 3.27
CA ARG A 430 35.09 -17.24 3.28
C ARG A 430 34.49 -16.82 1.94
N GLY A 431 35.24 -17.14 0.87
CA GLY A 431 34.77 -16.82 -0.49
C GLY A 431 33.48 -17.55 -0.84
N TRP A 432 33.40 -18.83 -0.45
CA TRP A 432 32.21 -19.63 -0.67
C TRP A 432 31.00 -19.10 0.08
N ARG A 433 31.13 -18.68 1.33
CA ARG A 433 30.02 -18.04 2.07
C ARG A 433 29.55 -16.73 1.46
N ASP A 434 30.41 -15.96 0.82
CA ASP A 434 30.04 -14.75 0.13
C ASP A 434 29.22 -15.08 -1.14
N VAL A 435 29.63 -16.09 -1.91
CA VAL A 435 28.89 -16.62 -3.07
C VAL A 435 27.50 -17.11 -2.68
N LEU A 436 27.39 -17.93 -1.63
CA LEU A 436 26.10 -18.43 -1.15
C LEU A 436 25.16 -17.30 -0.73
N ARG A 437 25.67 -16.28 -0.05
CA ARG A 437 24.86 -15.14 0.38
C ARG A 437 24.33 -14.35 -0.81
N GLU A 438 25.14 -14.15 -1.83
CA GLU A 438 24.73 -13.48 -3.07
C GLU A 438 23.71 -14.31 -3.83
N TYR A 439 23.92 -15.61 -3.95
CA TYR A 439 22.98 -16.54 -4.56
C TYR A 439 21.61 -16.56 -3.86
N HIS A 440 21.58 -16.70 -2.53
CA HIS A 440 20.34 -16.73 -1.76
C HIS A 440 19.58 -15.41 -1.83
N ARG A 441 20.32 -14.28 -1.87
CA ARG A 441 19.72 -12.96 -2.07
C ARG A 441 19.09 -12.85 -3.46
N ALA A 442 19.83 -13.20 -4.52
CA ALA A 442 19.32 -13.19 -5.88
C ALA A 442 18.07 -14.08 -6.01
N ALA A 443 18.10 -15.29 -5.46
CA ALA A 443 16.96 -16.21 -5.48
C ALA A 443 15.72 -15.61 -4.78
N THR A 444 15.91 -14.94 -3.65
CA THR A 444 14.83 -14.29 -2.91
C THR A 444 14.25 -13.12 -3.69
N ASP A 445 15.09 -12.26 -4.26
CA ASP A 445 14.67 -11.07 -4.98
C ASP A 445 13.97 -11.43 -6.31
N VAL A 446 14.50 -12.44 -7.03
CA VAL A 446 13.86 -12.94 -8.26
C VAL A 446 12.53 -13.61 -7.96
N ALA A 447 12.47 -14.45 -6.91
CA ALA A 447 11.23 -15.10 -6.53
C ALA A 447 10.13 -14.08 -6.22
N LYS A 448 10.44 -13.03 -5.45
CA LYS A 448 9.49 -11.93 -5.15
C LYS A 448 8.98 -11.24 -6.42
N ARG A 449 9.87 -10.90 -7.36
CA ARG A 449 9.51 -10.25 -8.64
C ARG A 449 8.53 -11.09 -9.47
N HIS A 450 8.58 -12.42 -9.33
CA HIS A 450 7.73 -13.37 -10.05
C HIS A 450 6.59 -13.94 -9.19
N HIS A 451 6.28 -13.30 -8.03
CA HIS A 451 5.21 -13.74 -7.11
C HIS A 451 5.39 -15.17 -6.57
N GLY A 452 6.63 -15.60 -6.43
CA GLY A 452 7.02 -16.86 -5.83
C GLY A 452 7.48 -16.68 -4.38
N ARG A 453 7.69 -17.81 -3.70
CA ARG A 453 8.19 -17.86 -2.32
C ARG A 453 9.37 -18.78 -2.20
N VAL A 454 10.32 -18.42 -1.33
CA VAL A 454 11.39 -19.31 -0.92
C VAL A 454 10.81 -20.27 0.13
N ALA A 455 10.73 -21.55 -0.23
CA ALA A 455 10.24 -22.60 0.65
C ALA A 455 11.38 -23.20 1.53
N LYS A 456 12.59 -23.28 0.98
CA LYS A 456 13.77 -23.76 1.68
C LYS A 456 15.04 -23.22 1.03
N THR A 457 16.05 -22.95 1.84
CA THR A 457 17.43 -22.71 1.42
C THR A 457 18.33 -23.71 2.13
N ASP A 458 19.04 -24.51 1.37
CA ASP A 458 20.15 -25.34 1.83
C ASP A 458 21.41 -24.82 1.14
N ASP A 459 22.60 -24.99 1.71
CA ASP A 459 23.89 -24.46 1.24
C ASP A 459 23.89 -23.96 -0.22
N ASP A 460 23.94 -24.85 -1.19
CA ASP A 460 24.03 -24.56 -2.63
C ASP A 460 22.71 -24.72 -3.39
N THR A 461 21.60 -24.97 -2.68
CA THR A 461 20.28 -25.26 -3.29
C THR A 461 19.21 -24.36 -2.69
N VAL A 462 18.34 -23.80 -3.54
CA VAL A 462 17.10 -23.13 -3.14
C VAL A 462 15.90 -23.89 -3.69
N LEU A 463 14.86 -24.01 -2.86
CA LEU A 463 13.55 -24.49 -3.23
C LEU A 463 12.58 -23.32 -3.23
N LEU A 464 12.00 -23.01 -4.38
CA LEU A 464 10.98 -21.98 -4.54
C LEU A 464 9.64 -22.64 -4.83
N ARG A 465 8.55 -21.97 -4.42
CA ARG A 465 7.19 -22.41 -4.66
C ARG A 465 6.37 -21.32 -5.36
N PHE A 466 5.50 -21.75 -6.28
CA PHE A 466 4.60 -20.90 -7.06
C PHE A 466 3.21 -21.51 -7.14
N SER A 467 2.19 -20.66 -7.22
CA SER A 467 0.81 -21.08 -7.49
C SER A 467 0.55 -21.34 -8.99
N GLY A 468 1.47 -20.94 -9.88
CA GLY A 468 1.32 -21.11 -11.32
C GLY A 468 2.63 -21.41 -12.04
N PRO A 469 2.62 -22.40 -12.98
CA PRO A 469 3.83 -22.91 -13.61
C PRO A 469 4.51 -21.91 -14.56
N ALA A 470 3.78 -21.04 -15.26
CA ALA A 470 4.38 -20.06 -16.16
C ALA A 470 5.25 -19.04 -15.40
N ARG A 471 4.81 -18.61 -14.22
CA ARG A 471 5.58 -17.72 -13.33
C ARG A 471 6.84 -18.42 -12.80
N ALA A 472 6.71 -19.68 -12.44
CA ALA A 472 7.82 -20.51 -11.98
C ALA A 472 8.92 -20.65 -13.05
N VAL A 473 8.54 -20.92 -14.30
CA VAL A 473 9.48 -21.03 -15.43
C VAL A 473 10.19 -19.69 -15.68
N ARG A 474 9.44 -18.59 -15.75
CA ARG A 474 10.04 -17.24 -15.94
C ARG A 474 10.98 -16.86 -14.80
N CYS A 475 10.60 -17.17 -13.56
CA CYS A 475 11.47 -16.96 -12.41
C CYS A 475 12.76 -17.76 -12.52
N ALA A 476 12.68 -19.04 -12.87
CA ALA A 476 13.83 -19.91 -13.00
C ALA A 476 14.81 -19.40 -14.08
N CYS A 477 14.30 -18.98 -15.24
CA CYS A 477 15.10 -18.37 -16.29
C CYS A 477 15.76 -17.07 -15.81
N ALA A 478 14.98 -16.17 -15.20
CA ALA A 478 15.50 -14.92 -14.67
C ALA A 478 16.58 -15.12 -13.59
N LEU A 479 16.40 -16.11 -12.71
CA LEU A 479 17.42 -16.43 -11.70
C LEU A 479 18.71 -16.95 -12.33
N ARG A 480 18.61 -17.87 -13.29
CA ARG A 480 19.75 -18.34 -14.06
C ARG A 480 20.51 -17.18 -14.69
N ASP A 481 19.81 -16.32 -15.40
CA ASP A 481 20.40 -15.20 -16.14
C ASP A 481 21.00 -14.13 -15.21
N GLU A 482 20.43 -13.92 -14.03
CA GLU A 482 20.92 -12.97 -13.03
C GLU A 482 22.24 -13.44 -12.38
N VAL A 483 22.43 -14.75 -12.20
CA VAL A 483 23.65 -15.27 -11.56
C VAL A 483 24.75 -15.65 -12.55
N GLU A 484 24.45 -15.91 -13.80
CA GLU A 484 25.43 -16.29 -14.84
C GLU A 484 26.59 -15.29 -14.99
N PRO A 485 26.39 -13.96 -14.96
CA PRO A 485 27.48 -12.98 -15.06
C PRO A 485 28.48 -13.05 -13.88
N THR A 486 28.09 -13.66 -12.75
CA THR A 486 28.98 -13.86 -11.60
C THR A 486 29.87 -15.12 -11.74
N GLY A 487 29.70 -15.87 -12.83
CA GLY A 487 30.40 -17.14 -13.09
C GLY A 487 29.69 -18.36 -12.50
N MET A 488 28.56 -18.19 -11.82
CA MET A 488 27.75 -19.30 -11.31
C MET A 488 26.90 -19.91 -12.43
N ARG A 489 26.90 -21.24 -12.51
CA ARG A 489 25.98 -21.98 -13.34
C ARG A 489 24.99 -22.72 -12.46
N LEU A 490 23.71 -22.61 -12.78
CA LEU A 490 22.66 -23.32 -12.05
C LEU A 490 22.20 -24.56 -12.83
N ARG A 491 21.84 -25.59 -12.09
CA ARG A 491 20.97 -26.68 -12.55
C ARG A 491 19.59 -26.43 -11.98
N VAL A 492 18.60 -26.28 -12.85
CA VAL A 492 17.26 -25.94 -12.39
C VAL A 492 16.25 -26.98 -12.87
N GLY A 493 15.45 -27.50 -11.94
CA GLY A 493 14.34 -28.42 -12.20
C GLY A 493 13.03 -27.88 -11.71
N ILE A 494 11.99 -28.00 -12.55
CA ILE A 494 10.64 -27.51 -12.26
C ILE A 494 9.63 -28.64 -12.41
N HIS A 495 8.76 -28.78 -11.39
CA HIS A 495 7.65 -29.72 -11.44
C HIS A 495 6.40 -29.12 -10.83
N THR A 496 5.23 -29.52 -11.35
CA THR A 496 3.92 -29.15 -10.80
C THR A 496 3.21 -30.41 -10.33
N ALA A 497 2.87 -30.45 -9.05
CA ALA A 497 2.17 -31.56 -8.43
C ALA A 497 1.39 -31.12 -7.20
N GLU A 498 0.61 -32.04 -6.64
CA GLU A 498 0.07 -31.88 -5.29
C GLU A 498 1.21 -32.03 -4.27
N VAL A 499 1.31 -31.04 -3.39
CA VAL A 499 2.30 -30.98 -2.31
C VAL A 499 1.62 -30.69 -0.99
N GLU A 500 2.21 -31.16 0.10
CA GLU A 500 1.80 -30.78 1.45
C GLU A 500 2.49 -29.47 1.83
N VAL A 501 1.71 -28.49 2.31
CA VAL A 501 2.20 -27.18 2.70
C VAL A 501 2.01 -26.97 4.19
N SER A 502 3.09 -26.60 4.89
CA SER A 502 3.07 -26.22 6.30
C SER A 502 3.88 -24.93 6.49
N GLY A 503 3.19 -23.80 6.52
CA GLY A 503 3.82 -22.48 6.49
C GLY A 503 4.60 -22.24 5.19
N ALA A 504 5.88 -21.90 5.30
CA ALA A 504 6.78 -21.77 4.14
C ALA A 504 7.27 -23.14 3.61
N GLN A 505 7.20 -24.20 4.41
CA GLN A 505 7.73 -25.51 4.05
C GLN A 505 6.81 -26.25 3.09
N VAL A 506 7.41 -26.99 2.17
CA VAL A 506 6.73 -27.82 1.18
C VAL A 506 7.29 -29.23 1.25
N ALA A 507 6.43 -30.24 1.24
CA ALA A 507 6.80 -31.64 1.30
C ALA A 507 5.95 -32.50 0.36
N GLY A 508 6.40 -33.72 0.08
CA GLY A 508 5.68 -34.70 -0.72
C GLY A 508 6.41 -35.11 -1.99
N THR A 509 5.92 -36.16 -2.65
CA THR A 509 6.53 -36.76 -3.84
C THR A 509 6.78 -35.75 -4.98
N GLY A 510 5.91 -34.74 -5.11
CA GLY A 510 6.09 -33.68 -6.13
C GLY A 510 7.36 -32.86 -5.91
N VAL A 511 7.78 -32.67 -4.64
CA VAL A 511 9.02 -32.00 -4.28
C VAL A 511 10.22 -32.86 -4.68
N ASP A 512 10.17 -34.17 -4.41
CA ASP A 512 11.23 -35.13 -4.76
C ASP A 512 11.43 -35.25 -6.28
N ILE A 513 10.32 -35.20 -7.05
CA ILE A 513 10.38 -35.19 -8.52
C ILE A 513 11.07 -33.90 -9.01
N GLY A 514 10.69 -32.74 -8.48
CA GLY A 514 11.34 -31.47 -8.85
C GLY A 514 12.85 -31.47 -8.58
N ALA A 515 13.28 -32.02 -7.45
CA ALA A 515 14.69 -32.18 -7.11
C ALA A 515 15.40 -33.13 -8.09
N SER A 516 14.76 -34.23 -8.45
CA SER A 516 15.30 -35.20 -9.41
C SER A 516 15.45 -34.61 -10.82
N VAL A 517 14.50 -33.79 -11.25
CA VAL A 517 14.58 -33.04 -12.53
C VAL A 517 15.77 -32.06 -12.50
N ALA A 518 15.99 -31.35 -11.39
CA ALA A 518 17.13 -30.45 -11.25
C ALA A 518 18.48 -31.20 -11.30
N ALA A 519 18.55 -32.38 -10.68
CA ALA A 519 19.78 -33.22 -10.68
C ALA A 519 20.15 -33.70 -12.11
N LEU A 520 19.17 -33.87 -12.99
CA LEU A 520 19.38 -34.30 -14.38
C LEU A 520 19.63 -33.12 -15.33
N ALA A 521 19.26 -31.90 -14.94
CA ALA A 521 19.44 -30.72 -15.78
C ALA A 521 20.94 -30.47 -16.06
N SER A 522 21.24 -30.02 -17.29
CA SER A 522 22.62 -29.60 -17.62
C SER A 522 22.95 -28.26 -16.97
N PRO A 523 24.23 -28.00 -16.70
CA PRO A 523 24.67 -26.71 -16.14
C PRO A 523 24.23 -25.52 -17.01
N GLY A 524 23.52 -24.56 -16.43
CA GLY A 524 22.96 -23.41 -17.15
C GLY A 524 21.61 -23.66 -17.81
N GLU A 525 21.03 -24.85 -17.68
CA GLU A 525 19.72 -25.17 -18.24
C GLU A 525 18.62 -25.20 -17.17
N VAL A 526 17.41 -24.84 -17.58
CA VAL A 526 16.17 -24.96 -16.81
C VAL A 526 15.37 -26.10 -17.41
N TRP A 527 15.23 -27.20 -16.66
CA TRP A 527 14.46 -28.35 -17.10
C TRP A 527 13.09 -28.39 -16.43
N VAL A 528 12.10 -28.86 -17.15
CA VAL A 528 10.72 -29.00 -16.68
C VAL A 528 10.19 -30.41 -16.96
N SER A 529 9.30 -30.88 -16.11
CA SER A 529 8.52 -32.08 -16.40
C SER A 529 7.47 -31.80 -17.47
N ARG A 530 6.97 -32.85 -18.15
CA ARG A 530 5.87 -32.78 -19.09
C ARG A 530 4.66 -32.04 -18.50
N THR A 531 4.31 -32.30 -17.24
CA THR A 531 3.20 -31.63 -16.57
C THR A 531 3.34 -30.11 -16.63
N VAL A 532 4.54 -29.56 -16.36
CA VAL A 532 4.78 -28.12 -16.45
C VAL A 532 4.61 -27.63 -17.87
N ARG A 533 5.22 -28.31 -18.86
CA ARG A 533 5.12 -27.94 -20.28
C ARG A 533 3.66 -27.89 -20.74
N ASP A 534 2.88 -28.89 -20.37
CA ASP A 534 1.48 -29.00 -20.82
C ASP A 534 0.59 -27.91 -20.20
N LEU A 535 0.87 -27.52 -18.93
CA LEU A 535 0.15 -26.48 -18.22
C LEU A 535 0.48 -25.05 -18.68
N VAL A 536 1.60 -24.85 -19.39
CA VAL A 536 2.00 -23.50 -19.85
C VAL A 536 1.78 -23.27 -21.34
N VAL A 537 1.05 -24.15 -22.00
CA VAL A 537 0.67 -23.98 -23.40
C VAL A 537 -0.02 -22.62 -23.60
N GLY A 538 0.42 -21.87 -24.62
CA GLY A 538 -0.08 -20.49 -24.88
C GLY A 538 0.61 -19.38 -24.11
N SER A 539 1.57 -19.67 -23.22
CA SER A 539 2.33 -18.68 -22.45
C SER A 539 3.46 -18.00 -23.23
N GLY A 540 3.75 -18.44 -24.46
CA GLY A 540 4.87 -17.96 -25.27
C GLY A 540 6.23 -18.60 -24.91
N LEU A 541 6.25 -19.55 -23.97
CA LEU A 541 7.47 -20.29 -23.60
C LEU A 541 7.73 -21.42 -24.60
N GLY A 542 8.97 -21.53 -25.09
CA GLY A 542 9.45 -22.61 -25.93
C GLY A 542 10.14 -23.72 -25.13
N PHE A 543 10.08 -24.94 -25.64
CA PHE A 543 10.64 -26.11 -24.96
C PHE A 543 11.29 -27.08 -25.96
N SER A 544 12.48 -27.58 -25.63
CA SER A 544 13.22 -28.61 -26.37
C SER A 544 13.20 -29.92 -25.59
N GLU A 545 12.89 -31.02 -26.23
CA GLU A 545 12.87 -32.36 -25.62
C GLU A 545 14.25 -32.74 -25.07
N ARG A 546 14.25 -33.38 -23.89
CA ARG A 546 15.43 -33.96 -23.24
C ARG A 546 15.33 -35.46 -23.03
N GLY A 547 14.27 -36.09 -23.60
CA GLY A 547 14.01 -37.52 -23.56
C GLY A 547 13.26 -37.97 -22.32
N THR A 548 13.20 -39.31 -22.20
CA THR A 548 12.49 -39.99 -21.09
C THR A 548 13.49 -40.49 -20.07
N HIS A 549 13.26 -40.20 -18.80
CA HIS A 549 14.16 -40.52 -17.70
C HIS A 549 13.43 -41.24 -16.56
N GLU A 550 14.11 -42.17 -15.92
CA GLU A 550 13.66 -42.73 -14.65
C GLU A 550 14.09 -41.80 -13.50
N LEU A 551 13.12 -41.36 -12.69
CA LEU A 551 13.41 -40.49 -11.56
C LEU A 551 13.39 -41.29 -10.26
N PRO A 552 14.43 -41.17 -9.42
CA PRO A 552 14.52 -41.88 -8.13
C PRO A 552 13.28 -41.59 -7.26
N GLY A 553 12.61 -42.65 -6.80
CA GLY A 553 11.44 -42.54 -5.93
C GLY A 553 10.10 -42.21 -6.62
N ALA A 554 10.08 -42.00 -7.95
CA ALA A 554 8.86 -41.66 -8.68
C ALA A 554 8.20 -42.84 -9.43
N GLY A 555 8.81 -44.03 -9.46
CA GLY A 555 8.25 -45.29 -9.93
C GLY A 555 7.88 -45.39 -11.41
N GLU A 556 7.98 -44.32 -12.18
CA GLU A 556 7.59 -44.21 -13.60
C GLU A 556 8.64 -43.44 -14.41
N SER A 557 8.64 -43.65 -15.73
CA SER A 557 9.47 -42.88 -16.65
C SER A 557 8.84 -41.50 -16.95
N TRP A 558 9.66 -40.45 -16.93
CA TRP A 558 9.24 -39.06 -17.05
C TRP A 558 9.83 -38.42 -18.30
N GLU A 559 8.98 -37.82 -19.15
CA GLU A 559 9.41 -36.97 -20.25
C GLU A 559 9.84 -35.62 -19.72
N LEU A 560 11.08 -35.21 -20.03
CA LEU A 560 11.66 -33.95 -19.59
C LEU A 560 11.98 -33.03 -20.75
N TYR A 561 11.92 -31.76 -20.52
CA TYR A 561 12.10 -30.68 -21.49
C TYR A 561 13.02 -29.61 -20.92
N ALA A 562 13.89 -29.02 -21.75
CA ALA A 562 14.58 -27.80 -21.39
C ALA A 562 13.78 -26.59 -21.89
N VAL A 563 13.77 -25.52 -21.11
CA VAL A 563 13.21 -24.24 -21.52
C VAL A 563 14.14 -23.60 -22.55
N ASP A 564 13.64 -23.26 -23.71
CA ASP A 564 14.40 -22.58 -24.74
C ASP A 564 14.82 -21.19 -24.27
N ALA A 565 16.03 -20.75 -24.65
CA ALA A 565 16.42 -19.37 -24.42
C ALA A 565 15.39 -18.45 -25.07
N SER A 566 14.82 -17.50 -24.31
CA SER A 566 13.87 -16.54 -24.87
C SER A 566 14.54 -15.82 -26.03
N GLY A 567 14.12 -16.14 -27.26
CA GLY A 567 14.43 -15.28 -28.39
C GLY A 567 13.79 -13.92 -28.12
N ASP A 568 14.58 -12.84 -28.23
CA ASP A 568 14.15 -11.44 -28.18
C ASP A 568 12.92 -11.17 -29.07
#